data_c993f80e30e8d172e0ec266918984698
#
_entry.id   c993f80e30e8d172e0ec266918984698
#
_cell.length_a   1.000
_cell.length_b   1.000
_cell.length_c   1.000
_cell.angle_alpha   90.00
_cell.angle_beta   90.00
_cell.angle_gamma   90.00
#
_symmetry.space_group_name_H-M   'P 1'
#
loop_
_entity.id
_entity.type
_entity.pdbx_description
1 polymer ?
#
loop_
_entity_poly.entity_id
_entity_poly.type
_entity_poly.pdbx_seq_one_letter_code
_entity_poly.pdbx_strand_id
1 'polypeptide(L)'
;MSAQAIAQQQDMPRKFLEAVLADLRRAGIVRAQRGAEGGYTLANPPREVSIGAILRAVDGPLAGVRGLRPEETQYDGAAENLPRLWVAVRAAVRDVVDEVSLAELVSGRMPAHVRKLTTRPDAWQPR
;
A
#
# COMPACT_ATOMS: atom_id res chain seq x y z
N MET A 1 17.56 5.40 9.79
CA MET A 1 16.83 5.34 11.07
C MET A 1 16.68 3.89 11.51
N SER A 2 16.93 3.58 12.79
CA SER A 2 16.82 2.21 13.28
C SER A 2 15.37 1.77 13.45
N ALA A 3 15.14 0.45 13.39
CA ALA A 3 13.80 -0.11 13.65
C ALA A 3 13.29 0.27 15.04
N GLN A 4 14.19 0.28 16.03
CA GLN A 4 13.83 0.67 17.40
C GLN A 4 13.34 2.12 17.47
N ALA A 5 14.03 3.05 16.81
CA ALA A 5 13.64 4.46 16.79
C ALA A 5 12.29 4.66 16.12
N ILE A 6 12.04 3.98 14.99
CA ILE A 6 10.76 4.05 14.29
C ILE A 6 9.63 3.48 15.17
N ALA A 7 9.87 2.32 15.79
CA ALA A 7 8.88 1.68 16.66
C ALA A 7 8.48 2.60 17.82
N GLN A 8 9.47 3.28 18.43
CA GLN A 8 9.21 4.21 19.52
C GLN A 8 8.43 5.44 19.07
N GLN A 9 8.82 6.03 17.93
CA GLN A 9 8.15 7.23 17.41
C GLN A 9 6.71 6.97 16.98
N GLN A 10 6.42 5.77 16.49
CA GLN A 10 5.11 5.42 15.97
C GLN A 10 4.27 4.58 16.94
N ASP A 11 4.78 4.34 18.13
CA ASP A 11 4.13 3.50 19.15
C ASP A 11 3.69 2.14 18.57
N MET A 12 4.65 1.47 17.92
CA MET A 12 4.40 0.18 17.24
C MET A 12 5.18 -0.95 17.90
N PRO A 13 4.62 -2.16 17.97
CA PRO A 13 5.38 -3.34 18.39
C PRO A 13 6.59 -3.55 17.47
N ARG A 14 7.78 -3.71 18.06
CA ARG A 14 9.02 -3.84 17.30
C ARG A 14 9.01 -5.03 16.34
N LYS A 15 8.51 -6.18 16.77
CA LYS A 15 8.47 -7.39 15.92
C LYS A 15 7.57 -7.19 14.69
N PHE A 16 6.43 -6.52 14.88
CA PHE A 16 5.53 -6.19 13.78
C PHE A 16 6.24 -5.28 12.78
N LEU A 17 6.88 -4.21 13.26
CA LEU A 17 7.61 -3.28 12.41
C LEU A 17 8.77 -3.97 11.68
N GLU A 18 9.52 -4.83 12.34
CA GLU A 18 10.62 -5.58 11.71
C GLU A 18 10.12 -6.45 10.56
N ALA A 19 8.95 -7.09 10.71
CA ALA A 19 8.33 -7.87 9.64
C ALA A 19 7.94 -6.99 8.45
N VAL A 20 7.35 -5.82 8.70
CA VAL A 20 7.00 -4.86 7.65
C VAL A 20 8.25 -4.37 6.93
N LEU A 21 9.30 -4.00 7.67
CA LEU A 21 10.56 -3.53 7.08
C LEU A 21 11.25 -4.62 6.26
N ALA A 22 11.16 -5.89 6.67
CA ALA A 22 11.68 -7.02 5.90
C ALA A 22 10.95 -7.14 4.55
N ASP A 23 9.63 -7.01 4.54
CA ASP A 23 8.83 -7.03 3.31
C ASP A 23 9.21 -5.88 2.38
N LEU A 24 9.34 -4.67 2.92
CA LEU A 24 9.73 -3.49 2.15
C LEU A 24 11.14 -3.62 1.58
N ARG A 25 12.05 -4.22 2.34
CA ARG A 25 13.41 -4.47 1.89
C ARG A 25 13.44 -5.48 0.74
N ARG A 26 12.71 -6.59 0.85
CA ARG A 26 12.60 -7.58 -0.23
C ARG A 26 12.04 -6.97 -1.52
N ALA A 27 11.12 -6.04 -1.38
CA ALA A 27 10.54 -5.32 -2.53
C ALA A 27 11.44 -4.21 -3.08
N GLY A 28 12.58 -3.94 -2.45
CA GLY A 28 13.51 -2.90 -2.90
C GLY A 28 13.08 -1.47 -2.59
N ILE A 29 12.11 -1.29 -1.70
CA ILE A 29 11.59 0.03 -1.32
C ILE A 29 12.50 0.69 -0.28
N VAL A 30 13.04 -0.11 0.65
CA VAL A 30 13.99 0.37 1.65
C VAL A 30 15.30 -0.40 1.56
N ARG A 31 16.37 0.22 2.06
CA ARG A 31 17.70 -0.38 2.25
C ARG A 31 18.00 -0.44 3.74
N ALA A 32 18.73 -1.49 4.13
CA ALA A 32 19.24 -1.63 5.47
C ALA A 32 20.75 -1.40 5.49
N GLN A 33 21.24 -0.70 6.50
CA GLN A 33 22.67 -0.51 6.77
C GLN A 33 23.01 -1.03 8.14
N ARG A 34 24.19 -1.62 8.27
CA ARG A 34 24.75 -2.07 9.55
C ARG A 34 25.63 -0.96 10.15
N GLY A 35 25.86 -1.03 11.48
CA GLY A 35 26.78 -0.16 12.20
C GLY A 35 26.08 0.85 13.09
N ALA A 36 26.87 1.73 13.73
CA ALA A 36 26.38 2.71 14.70
C ALA A 36 25.39 3.71 14.08
N GLU A 37 25.57 4.05 12.80
CA GLU A 37 24.68 4.91 12.03
C GLU A 37 23.77 4.10 11.12
N GLY A 38 23.64 2.80 11.41
CA GLY A 38 22.82 1.89 10.61
C GLY A 38 21.33 2.09 10.83
N GLY A 39 20.56 1.32 10.11
CA GLY A 39 19.11 1.35 10.14
C GLY A 39 18.53 1.24 8.74
N TYR A 40 17.40 1.90 8.52
CA TYR A 40 16.66 1.82 7.27
C TYR A 40 16.56 3.19 6.62
N THR A 41 16.71 3.20 5.28
CA THR A 41 16.52 4.39 4.45
C THR A 41 15.73 3.99 3.21
N LEU A 42 15.06 4.95 2.59
CA LEU A 42 14.40 4.72 1.31
C LEU A 42 15.44 4.41 0.23
N ALA A 43 15.15 3.45 -0.64
CA ALA A 43 16.01 3.10 -1.77
C ALA A 43 15.93 4.12 -2.90
N ASN A 44 14.78 4.81 -3.02
CA ASN A 44 14.52 5.81 -4.05
C ASN A 44 13.88 7.05 -3.43
N PRO A 45 13.90 8.20 -4.14
CA PRO A 45 13.24 9.40 -3.62
C PRO A 45 11.74 9.16 -3.34
N PRO A 46 11.17 9.78 -2.30
CA PRO A 46 9.77 9.57 -1.94
C PRO A 46 8.79 9.85 -3.09
N ARG A 47 9.11 10.76 -4.00
CA ARG A 47 8.27 11.07 -5.17
C ARG A 47 8.19 9.92 -6.17
N GLU A 48 9.12 8.98 -6.11
CA GLU A 48 9.18 7.81 -7.00
C GLU A 48 8.60 6.55 -6.37
N VAL A 49 8.18 6.62 -5.12
CA VAL A 49 7.60 5.47 -4.40
C VAL A 49 6.09 5.65 -4.34
N SER A 50 5.33 4.78 -5.01
CA SER A 50 3.88 4.81 -4.95
C SER A 50 3.36 4.11 -3.70
N ILE A 51 2.22 4.55 -3.21
CA ILE A 51 1.54 3.89 -2.09
C ILE A 51 1.12 2.47 -2.50
N GLY A 52 0.74 2.27 -3.77
CA GLY A 52 0.42 0.94 -4.29
C GLY A 52 1.57 -0.04 -4.19
N ALA A 53 2.80 0.41 -4.48
CA ALA A 53 3.99 -0.44 -4.35
C ALA A 53 4.22 -0.87 -2.89
N ILE A 54 4.01 0.04 -1.94
CA ILE A 54 4.13 -0.25 -0.51
C ILE A 54 3.08 -1.28 -0.09
N LEU A 55 1.82 -1.09 -0.48
CA LEU A 55 0.75 -2.02 -0.13
C LEU A 55 0.98 -3.42 -0.70
N ARG A 56 1.44 -3.53 -1.95
CA ARG A 56 1.76 -4.84 -2.55
C ARG A 56 2.91 -5.52 -1.84
N ALA A 57 3.90 -4.75 -1.40
CA ALA A 57 5.05 -5.30 -0.67
C ALA A 57 4.64 -5.90 0.68
N VAL A 58 3.69 -5.28 1.36
CA VAL A 58 3.28 -5.66 2.73
C VAL A 58 2.11 -6.65 2.71
N ASP A 59 1.10 -6.40 1.89
CA ASP A 59 -0.15 -7.15 1.89
C ASP A 59 -0.33 -8.08 0.69
N GLY A 60 0.58 -8.02 -0.29
CA GLY A 60 0.44 -8.80 -1.52
C GLY A 60 -0.48 -8.14 -2.56
N PRO A 61 -1.01 -8.90 -3.52
CA PRO A 61 -1.80 -8.34 -4.62
C PRO A 61 -3.01 -7.53 -4.12
N LEU A 62 -3.28 -6.41 -4.83
CA LEU A 62 -4.42 -5.54 -4.52
C LEU A 62 -5.74 -6.23 -4.87
N ALA A 63 -6.77 -5.96 -4.05
CA ALA A 63 -8.13 -6.47 -4.25
C ALA A 63 -8.19 -7.99 -4.39
N GLY A 64 -7.40 -8.73 -3.59
CA GLY A 64 -7.45 -10.18 -3.56
C GLY A 64 -8.81 -10.69 -3.07
N VAL A 65 -9.28 -11.78 -3.68
CA VAL A 65 -10.53 -12.45 -3.31
C VAL A 65 -10.21 -13.86 -2.84
N ARG A 66 -10.31 -14.09 -1.54
CA ARG A 66 -9.99 -15.38 -0.91
C ARG A 66 -8.63 -15.94 -1.33
N GLY A 67 -7.60 -15.09 -1.35
CA GLY A 67 -6.23 -15.47 -1.73
C GLY A 67 -5.97 -15.56 -3.23
N LEU A 68 -6.97 -15.31 -4.06
CA LEU A 68 -6.83 -15.30 -5.51
C LEU A 68 -6.79 -13.88 -6.05
N ARG A 69 -6.11 -13.71 -7.18
CA ARG A 69 -6.18 -12.47 -7.94
C ARG A 69 -7.55 -12.38 -8.61
N PRO A 70 -8.08 -11.18 -8.86
CA PRO A 70 -9.39 -11.04 -9.50
C PRO A 70 -9.57 -11.85 -10.78
N GLU A 71 -8.56 -11.87 -11.66
CA GLU A 71 -8.60 -12.60 -12.93
C GLU A 71 -8.52 -14.12 -12.77
N GLU A 72 -8.12 -14.62 -11.61
CA GLU A 72 -8.01 -16.06 -11.31
C GLU A 72 -9.32 -16.62 -10.76
N THR A 73 -10.29 -15.76 -10.42
CA THR A 73 -11.56 -16.20 -9.84
C THR A 73 -12.48 -16.80 -10.91
N GLN A 74 -13.24 -17.81 -10.52
CA GLN A 74 -14.23 -18.45 -11.40
C GLN A 74 -15.52 -18.69 -10.64
N TYR A 75 -16.63 -18.47 -11.31
CA TYR A 75 -17.97 -18.66 -10.76
C TYR A 75 -18.90 -19.16 -11.86
N ASP A 76 -19.89 -19.96 -11.48
CA ASP A 76 -20.85 -20.52 -12.41
C ASP A 76 -22.22 -19.85 -12.26
N GLY A 77 -23.04 -19.97 -13.31
CA GLY A 77 -24.44 -19.51 -13.31
C GLY A 77 -24.58 -18.01 -13.14
N ALA A 78 -25.40 -17.60 -12.20
CA ALA A 78 -25.73 -16.18 -11.99
C ALA A 78 -24.52 -15.34 -11.59
N ALA A 79 -23.45 -15.95 -11.07
CA ALA A 79 -22.26 -15.26 -10.61
C ALA A 79 -21.11 -15.26 -11.62
N GLU A 80 -21.34 -15.71 -12.85
CA GLU A 80 -20.29 -15.88 -13.86
C GLU A 80 -19.56 -14.56 -14.21
N ASN A 81 -20.19 -13.42 -14.01
CA ASN A 81 -19.61 -12.10 -14.29
C ASN A 81 -18.84 -11.48 -13.11
N LEU A 82 -18.83 -12.15 -11.97
CA LEU A 82 -18.16 -11.62 -10.76
C LEU A 82 -16.65 -11.34 -10.97
N PRO A 83 -15.88 -12.18 -11.70
CA PRO A 83 -14.47 -11.87 -11.95
C PRO A 83 -14.24 -10.52 -12.63
N ARG A 84 -15.13 -10.14 -13.56
CA ARG A 84 -15.06 -8.83 -14.22
C ARG A 84 -15.27 -7.69 -13.23
N LEU A 85 -16.18 -7.87 -12.27
CA LEU A 85 -16.38 -6.89 -11.20
C LEU A 85 -15.13 -6.76 -10.33
N TRP A 86 -14.52 -7.89 -9.94
CA TRP A 86 -13.30 -7.87 -9.14
C TRP A 86 -12.13 -7.20 -9.88
N VAL A 87 -12.01 -7.41 -11.18
CA VAL A 87 -11.01 -6.72 -12.01
C VAL A 87 -11.28 -5.21 -12.01
N ALA A 88 -12.53 -4.80 -12.13
CA ALA A 88 -12.91 -3.38 -12.07
C ALA A 88 -12.59 -2.77 -10.69
N VAL A 89 -12.85 -3.48 -9.62
CA VAL A 89 -12.50 -3.04 -8.25
C VAL A 89 -10.99 -2.83 -8.13
N ARG A 90 -10.19 -3.77 -8.62
CA ARG A 90 -8.73 -3.64 -8.62
C ARG A 90 -8.28 -2.41 -9.40
N ALA A 91 -8.83 -2.20 -10.59
CA ALA A 91 -8.50 -1.03 -11.40
C ALA A 91 -8.84 0.27 -10.67
N ALA A 92 -9.99 0.34 -10.01
CA ALA A 92 -10.38 1.51 -9.22
C ALA A 92 -9.43 1.76 -8.03
N VAL A 93 -9.01 0.70 -7.34
CA VAL A 93 -8.02 0.81 -6.26
C VAL A 93 -6.68 1.31 -6.79
N ARG A 94 -6.22 0.79 -7.93
CA ARG A 94 -4.99 1.24 -8.59
C ARG A 94 -5.03 2.72 -8.98
N ASP A 95 -6.17 3.20 -9.44
CA ASP A 95 -6.36 4.60 -9.80
C ASP A 95 -6.11 5.54 -8.62
N VAL A 96 -6.25 5.04 -7.41
CA VAL A 96 -5.94 5.80 -6.19
C VAL A 96 -4.51 5.53 -5.74
N VAL A 97 -4.19 4.29 -5.37
CA VAL A 97 -2.94 4.00 -4.65
C VAL A 97 -1.69 4.02 -5.53
N ASP A 98 -1.80 3.70 -6.83
CA ASP A 98 -0.67 3.78 -7.75
C ASP A 98 -0.39 5.22 -8.21
N GLU A 99 -1.36 6.11 -8.07
CA GLU A 99 -1.25 7.51 -8.47
C GLU A 99 -0.83 8.44 -7.34
N VAL A 100 -0.67 7.93 -6.13
CA VAL A 100 -0.22 8.71 -4.97
C VAL A 100 1.20 8.27 -4.60
N SER A 101 2.13 9.22 -4.58
CA SER A 101 3.49 8.98 -4.11
C SER A 101 3.58 9.13 -2.59
N LEU A 102 4.65 8.55 -2.03
CA LEU A 102 4.96 8.73 -0.61
C LEU A 102 5.18 10.22 -0.28
N ALA A 103 5.84 10.98 -1.19
CA ALA A 103 6.04 12.43 -1.01
C ALA A 103 4.70 13.18 -0.93
N GLU A 104 3.77 12.84 -1.81
CA GLU A 104 2.43 13.46 -1.80
C GLU A 104 1.65 13.11 -0.54
N LEU A 105 1.72 11.87 -0.09
CA LEU A 105 1.07 11.45 1.15
C LEU A 105 1.61 12.23 2.35
N VAL A 106 2.93 12.34 2.47
CA VAL A 106 3.57 13.05 3.60
C VAL A 106 3.27 14.54 3.57
N SER A 107 3.27 15.17 2.38
CA SER A 107 2.98 16.61 2.24
C SER A 107 1.49 16.92 2.35
N GLY A 108 0.61 15.94 2.19
CA GLY A 108 -0.83 16.14 2.13
C GLY A 108 -1.34 16.67 0.78
N ARG A 109 -0.46 16.79 -0.22
CA ARG A 109 -0.80 17.32 -1.54
C ARG A 109 -1.10 16.21 -2.53
N MET A 110 -2.14 15.46 -2.26
CA MET A 110 -2.54 14.35 -3.13
C MET A 110 -3.14 14.85 -4.45
N PRO A 111 -3.12 14.02 -5.52
CA PRO A 111 -3.72 14.37 -6.81
C PRO A 111 -5.19 14.79 -6.68
N ALA A 112 -5.62 15.66 -7.58
CA ALA A 112 -6.98 16.24 -7.53
C ALA A 112 -8.08 15.17 -7.57
N HIS A 113 -7.93 14.13 -8.40
CA HIS A 113 -8.95 13.07 -8.50
C HIS A 113 -9.06 12.27 -7.19
N VAL A 114 -7.96 12.10 -6.46
CA VAL A 114 -7.96 11.43 -5.14
C VAL A 114 -8.63 12.32 -4.09
N ARG A 115 -8.25 13.61 -4.04
CA ARG A 115 -8.88 14.56 -3.12
C ARG A 115 -10.38 14.65 -3.34
N LYS A 116 -10.81 14.62 -4.60
CA LYS A 116 -12.22 14.72 -4.96
C LYS A 116 -13.05 13.57 -4.37
N LEU A 117 -12.48 12.36 -4.29
CA LEU A 117 -13.14 11.23 -3.64
C LEU A 117 -13.42 11.48 -2.15
N THR A 118 -12.54 12.21 -1.47
CA THR A 118 -12.69 12.52 -0.04
C THR A 118 -13.69 13.62 0.24
N THR A 119 -14.16 14.33 -0.79
CA THR A 119 -15.18 15.38 -0.63
C THR A 119 -16.61 14.83 -0.70
N ARG A 120 -16.77 13.57 -1.02
CA ARG A 120 -18.08 12.91 -1.07
C ARG A 120 -18.58 12.68 0.36
N PRO A 121 -19.80 13.12 0.71
CA PRO A 121 -20.30 12.97 2.09
C PRO A 121 -20.34 11.52 2.57
N ASP A 122 -20.71 10.59 1.68
CA ASP A 122 -20.81 9.17 2.01
C ASP A 122 -19.45 8.48 2.21
N ALA A 123 -18.35 9.09 1.72
CA ALA A 123 -17.01 8.51 1.84
C ALA A 123 -16.54 8.39 3.31
N TRP A 124 -17.04 9.26 4.19
CA TRP A 124 -16.66 9.30 5.60
C TRP A 124 -17.64 8.57 6.53
N GLN A 125 -18.70 8.00 5.97
CA GLN A 125 -19.72 7.30 6.73
C GLN A 125 -19.49 5.80 6.66
N PRO A 126 -19.53 5.10 7.82
CA PRO A 126 -19.45 3.64 7.82
C PRO A 126 -20.72 3.04 7.22
N ARG A 127 -20.56 1.96 6.47
CA ARG A 127 -21.66 1.18 5.90
C ARG A 127 -21.41 -0.30 6.11
#